data_d16e2193cf68527103f83b81a4d16734
#
_entry.id   d16e2193cf68527103f83b81a4d16734
#
_cell.length_a   1.000
_cell.length_b   1.000
_cell.length_c   1.000
_cell.angle_alpha   90.00
_cell.angle_beta   90.00
_cell.angle_gamma   90.00
#
_symmetry.space_group_name_H-M   'P 1'
#
loop_
_entity.id
_entity.type
_entity.pdbx_description
1 polymer ?
#
loop_
_entity_poly.entity_id
_entity_poly.type
_entity_poly.pdbx_seq_one_letter_code
_entity_poly.pdbx_strand_id
1 'polypeptide(L)'
;MPEQPTILVVDDEPAIVDALRYNLEKARYRVLVARDGERALELALQAAPDLVVLDIMLPGMDGLEVCRRLRGSGQIPIIMLTAKDEEVDRVVGLELGADDYVVKPFSMRELMARVKAVLRRSQSPPKPMGKAMLLGALQVDPSRFEASWDSTPIRLSPLEFELLEALITHPGQVLTRDQLLDSVWGYDYHGDSRAVDTAVKRLRARMRQASSEAADRLETVHGIGYKLRDD
;
A
#
# COMPACT_ATOMS: atom_id res chain seq x y z
N MET A 1 -16.35 3.40 22.01
CA MET A 1 -16.30 4.21 20.78
C MET A 1 -15.19 3.62 19.91
N PRO A 2 -15.36 3.44 18.61
CA PRO A 2 -14.24 3.03 17.79
C PRO A 2 -13.12 4.07 17.93
N GLU A 3 -11.92 3.62 18.13
CA GLU A 3 -10.73 4.45 18.25
C GLU A 3 -10.55 5.26 16.95
N GLN A 4 -10.27 6.56 17.05
CA GLN A 4 -10.06 7.39 15.86
C GLN A 4 -8.75 6.98 15.21
N PRO A 5 -8.72 6.69 13.88
CA PRO A 5 -7.49 6.35 13.20
C PRO A 5 -6.44 7.45 13.36
N THR A 6 -5.22 7.03 13.63
CA THR A 6 -4.07 7.93 13.82
C THR A 6 -3.25 8.00 12.55
N ILE A 7 -3.04 9.21 12.03
CA ILE A 7 -2.24 9.46 10.82
C ILE A 7 -1.00 10.25 11.22
N LEU A 8 0.16 9.74 10.84
CA LEU A 8 1.44 10.45 10.96
C LEU A 8 1.71 11.21 9.67
N VAL A 9 1.77 12.54 9.75
CA VAL A 9 2.17 13.43 8.65
C VAL A 9 3.63 13.79 8.81
N VAL A 10 4.42 13.54 7.78
CA VAL A 10 5.87 13.79 7.74
C VAL A 10 6.19 14.68 6.56
N ASP A 11 6.46 15.95 6.82
CA ASP A 11 6.80 16.95 5.81
C ASP A 11 7.49 18.12 6.54
N ASP A 12 8.55 18.69 5.98
CA ASP A 12 9.28 19.81 6.59
C ASP A 12 8.63 21.17 6.29
N GLU A 13 7.76 21.25 5.26
CA GLU A 13 7.06 22.46 4.86
C GLU A 13 5.87 22.78 5.79
N PRO A 14 5.92 23.86 6.61
CA PRO A 14 4.84 24.16 7.55
C PRO A 14 3.47 24.33 6.89
N ALA A 15 3.44 24.95 5.71
CA ALA A 15 2.18 25.21 4.99
C ALA A 15 1.48 23.91 4.57
N ILE A 16 2.23 22.91 4.14
CA ILE A 16 1.69 21.58 3.77
C ILE A 16 1.20 20.86 5.02
N VAL A 17 2.03 20.84 6.08
CA VAL A 17 1.66 20.22 7.37
C VAL A 17 0.37 20.80 7.94
N ASP A 18 0.23 22.13 7.96
CA ASP A 18 -0.95 22.78 8.51
C ASP A 18 -2.20 22.52 7.69
N ALA A 19 -2.08 22.52 6.34
CA ALA A 19 -3.18 22.17 5.45
C ALA A 19 -3.61 20.70 5.61
N LEU A 20 -2.66 19.77 5.70
CA LEU A 20 -2.92 18.35 5.92
C LEU A 20 -3.60 18.12 7.28
N ARG A 21 -3.01 18.68 8.36
CA ARG A 21 -3.55 18.58 9.71
C ARG A 21 -5.00 19.05 9.75
N TYR A 22 -5.27 20.26 9.27
CA TYR A 22 -6.63 20.82 9.28
C TYR A 22 -7.64 19.91 8.60
N ASN A 23 -7.34 19.38 7.41
CA ASN A 23 -8.28 18.55 6.65
C ASN A 23 -8.45 17.15 7.26
N LEU A 24 -7.37 16.56 7.78
CA LEU A 24 -7.40 15.26 8.43
C LEU A 24 -8.18 15.32 9.76
N GLU A 25 -7.94 16.33 10.61
CA GLU A 25 -8.69 16.54 11.87
C GLU A 25 -10.17 16.84 11.60
N LYS A 26 -10.48 17.62 10.56
CA LYS A 26 -11.87 17.85 10.12
C LYS A 26 -12.56 16.54 9.69
N ALA A 27 -11.80 15.59 9.13
CA ALA A 27 -12.27 14.26 8.79
C ALA A 27 -12.29 13.28 9.98
N ARG A 28 -12.04 13.75 11.20
CA ARG A 28 -12.05 12.97 12.44
C ARG A 28 -10.90 11.97 12.56
N TYR A 29 -9.75 12.25 11.99
CA TYR A 29 -8.51 11.53 12.22
C TYR A 29 -7.70 12.19 13.34
N ARG A 30 -6.98 11.40 14.12
CA ARG A 30 -5.93 11.90 15.02
C ARG A 30 -4.67 12.13 14.21
N VAL A 31 -4.05 13.30 14.33
CA VAL A 31 -2.86 13.65 13.52
C VAL A 31 -1.64 13.79 14.42
N LEU A 32 -0.58 13.07 14.05
CA LEU A 32 0.78 13.24 14.56
C LEU A 32 1.61 13.90 13.46
N VAL A 33 2.59 14.71 13.85
CA VAL A 33 3.44 15.45 12.91
C VAL A 33 4.91 15.21 13.23
N ALA A 34 5.68 14.90 12.20
CA ALA A 34 7.14 14.94 12.19
C ALA A 34 7.63 15.88 11.07
N ARG A 35 8.78 16.53 11.26
CA ARG A 35 9.36 17.44 10.27
C ARG A 35 10.69 16.93 9.70
N ASP A 36 11.10 15.76 10.11
CA ASP A 36 12.30 15.06 9.67
C ASP A 36 12.10 13.54 9.79
N GLY A 37 13.00 12.81 9.14
CA GLY A 37 12.91 11.35 9.06
C GLY A 37 13.17 10.63 10.38
N GLU A 38 14.07 11.16 11.24
CA GLU A 38 14.38 10.53 12.54
C GLU A 38 13.17 10.61 13.46
N ARG A 39 12.56 11.79 13.55
CA ARG A 39 11.35 12.01 14.35
C ARG A 39 10.17 11.20 13.83
N ALA A 40 10.08 11.01 12.50
CA ALA A 40 9.06 10.16 11.89
C ALA A 40 9.17 8.71 12.36
N LEU A 41 10.39 8.14 12.37
CA LEU A 41 10.62 6.76 12.83
C LEU A 41 10.32 6.59 14.32
N GLU A 42 10.74 7.55 15.16
CA GLU A 42 10.42 7.53 16.59
C GLU A 42 8.91 7.50 16.83
N LEU A 43 8.17 8.42 16.20
CA LEU A 43 6.71 8.50 16.36
C LEU A 43 6.00 7.26 15.82
N ALA A 44 6.47 6.72 14.69
CA ALA A 44 5.90 5.50 14.12
C ALA A 44 6.05 4.29 15.07
N LEU A 45 7.21 4.16 15.74
CA LEU A 45 7.46 3.10 16.72
C LEU A 45 6.66 3.29 18.00
N GLN A 46 6.54 4.53 18.50
CA GLN A 46 5.88 4.82 19.78
C GLN A 46 4.35 4.78 19.68
N ALA A 47 3.80 5.30 18.59
CA ALA A 47 2.36 5.51 18.44
C ALA A 47 1.67 4.51 17.52
N ALA A 48 2.42 3.69 16.79
CA ALA A 48 1.90 2.70 15.82
C ALA A 48 0.74 3.29 14.98
N PRO A 49 0.99 4.36 14.16
CA PRO A 49 -0.08 5.03 13.41
C PRO A 49 -0.72 4.07 12.38
N ASP A 50 -1.99 4.29 12.08
CA ASP A 50 -2.74 3.52 11.09
C ASP A 50 -2.34 3.86 9.65
N LEU A 51 -1.69 5.02 9.44
CA LEU A 51 -1.20 5.49 8.14
C LEU A 51 -0.08 6.51 8.34
N VAL A 52 0.90 6.48 7.45
CA VAL A 52 1.93 7.53 7.32
C VAL A 52 1.74 8.25 5.98
N VAL A 53 1.64 9.57 6.00
CA VAL A 53 1.77 10.45 4.83
C VAL A 53 3.17 11.03 4.87
N LEU A 54 4.03 10.68 3.91
CA LEU A 54 5.47 10.86 3.99
C LEU A 54 6.02 11.62 2.78
N ASP A 55 6.60 12.78 3.01
CA ASP A 55 7.37 13.47 1.97
C ASP A 55 8.68 12.74 1.68
N ILE A 56 9.06 12.71 0.40
CA ILE A 56 10.36 12.18 -0.03
C ILE A 56 11.48 13.13 0.35
N MET A 57 11.28 14.43 0.13
CA MET A 57 12.30 15.47 0.28
C MET A 57 12.38 15.98 1.71
N LEU A 58 12.89 15.16 2.63
CA LEU A 58 13.08 15.54 4.03
C LEU A 58 14.54 15.96 4.31
N PRO A 59 14.77 16.86 5.24
CA PRO A 59 16.12 17.20 5.69
C PRO A 59 16.75 16.03 6.46
N GLY A 60 18.03 15.79 6.21
CA GLY A 60 18.82 14.74 6.88
C GLY A 60 18.51 13.36 6.33
N MET A 61 17.60 12.63 6.94
CA MET A 61 17.14 11.31 6.44
C MET A 61 15.98 11.52 5.49
N ASP A 62 16.16 11.15 4.22
CA ASP A 62 15.12 11.26 3.19
C ASP A 62 13.94 10.30 3.43
N GLY A 63 12.80 10.60 2.81
CA GLY A 63 11.57 9.81 2.97
C GLY A 63 11.68 8.39 2.40
N LEU A 64 12.55 8.14 1.44
CA LEU A 64 12.77 6.79 0.90
C LEU A 64 13.43 5.90 1.94
N GLU A 65 14.44 6.42 2.65
CA GLU A 65 15.09 5.72 3.75
C GLU A 65 14.13 5.48 4.93
N VAL A 66 13.30 6.48 5.27
CA VAL A 66 12.24 6.33 6.28
C VAL A 66 11.27 5.20 5.87
N CYS A 67 10.78 5.20 4.63
CA CYS A 67 9.90 4.17 4.09
C CYS A 67 10.54 2.77 4.20
N ARG A 68 11.80 2.64 3.80
CA ARG A 68 12.55 1.38 3.87
C ARG A 68 12.64 0.84 5.30
N ARG A 69 12.95 1.69 6.27
CA ARG A 69 13.04 1.30 7.70
C ARG A 69 11.69 0.92 8.28
N LEU A 70 10.64 1.68 7.97
CA LEU A 70 9.28 1.34 8.40
C LEU A 70 8.84 -0.02 7.85
N ARG A 71 9.18 -0.34 6.60
CA ARG A 71 8.89 -1.65 6.01
C ARG A 71 9.68 -2.80 6.62
N GLY A 72 10.88 -2.53 7.10
CA GLY A 72 11.69 -3.52 7.85
C GLY A 72 11.12 -3.85 9.23
N SER A 73 10.42 -2.91 9.86
CA SER A 73 9.89 -3.03 11.22
C SER A 73 8.38 -3.37 11.30
N GLY A 74 7.63 -3.20 10.20
CA GLY A 74 6.18 -3.41 10.23
C GLY A 74 5.49 -3.18 8.89
N GLN A 75 4.15 -3.26 8.90
CA GLN A 75 3.31 -3.11 7.72
C GLN A 75 2.40 -1.87 7.79
N ILE A 76 2.85 -0.80 8.46
CA ILE A 76 2.09 0.46 8.52
C ILE A 76 1.90 0.98 7.09
N PRO A 77 0.66 1.27 6.64
CA PRO A 77 0.43 1.83 5.32
C PRO A 77 1.13 3.17 5.12
N ILE A 78 1.70 3.40 3.93
CA ILE A 78 2.45 4.62 3.61
C ILE A 78 1.95 5.21 2.29
N ILE A 79 1.57 6.49 2.31
CA ILE A 79 1.34 7.32 1.13
C ILE A 79 2.55 8.24 0.99
N MET A 80 3.28 8.15 -0.14
CA MET A 80 4.40 9.04 -0.42
C MET A 80 3.93 10.33 -1.07
N LEU A 81 4.48 11.47 -0.64
CA LEU A 81 4.38 12.74 -1.36
C LEU A 81 5.65 12.95 -2.17
N THR A 82 5.53 13.25 -3.47
CA THR A 82 6.68 13.34 -4.39
C THR A 82 6.58 14.56 -5.29
N ALA A 83 7.70 15.11 -5.72
CA ALA A 83 7.73 16.19 -6.70
C ALA A 83 7.42 15.67 -8.12
N LYS A 84 6.90 16.53 -9.00
CA LYS A 84 6.41 16.18 -10.34
C LYS A 84 7.49 15.66 -11.30
N ASP A 85 8.74 16.05 -11.10
CA ASP A 85 9.80 15.89 -12.09
C ASP A 85 10.64 14.61 -11.94
N GLU A 86 10.38 13.81 -10.91
CA GLU A 86 11.16 12.60 -10.65
C GLU A 86 10.32 11.33 -10.83
N GLU A 87 10.15 10.94 -12.11
CA GLU A 87 9.55 9.63 -12.45
C GLU A 87 10.32 8.47 -11.77
N VAL A 88 11.61 8.67 -11.54
CA VAL A 88 12.49 7.76 -10.83
C VAL A 88 12.06 7.62 -9.37
N ASP A 89 11.75 8.70 -8.66
CA ASP A 89 11.37 8.66 -7.24
C ASP A 89 10.03 7.97 -7.01
N ARG A 90 9.08 8.11 -7.96
CA ARG A 90 7.81 7.39 -7.89
C ARG A 90 7.99 5.89 -8.02
N VAL A 91 8.84 5.45 -8.95
CA VAL A 91 9.16 4.04 -9.16
C VAL A 91 9.93 3.50 -7.95
N VAL A 92 10.93 4.24 -7.50
CA VAL A 92 11.75 3.85 -6.33
C VAL A 92 10.93 3.84 -5.03
N GLY A 93 10.11 4.86 -4.77
CA GLY A 93 9.25 4.91 -3.59
C GLY A 93 8.24 3.76 -3.54
N LEU A 94 7.63 3.43 -4.67
CA LEU A 94 6.75 2.27 -4.78
C LEU A 94 7.54 0.95 -4.68
N GLU A 95 8.74 0.83 -5.24
CA GLU A 95 9.60 -0.36 -5.09
C GLU A 95 10.04 -0.57 -3.64
N LEU A 96 10.26 0.50 -2.89
CA LEU A 96 10.63 0.46 -1.47
C LEU A 96 9.47 0.11 -0.53
N GLY A 97 8.23 0.09 -1.02
CA GLY A 97 7.12 -0.43 -0.23
C GLY A 97 5.97 0.55 0.04
N ALA A 98 5.95 1.77 -0.48
CA ALA A 98 4.80 2.65 -0.33
C ALA A 98 3.51 2.01 -0.91
N ASP A 99 2.37 2.23 -0.27
CA ASP A 99 1.07 1.69 -0.68
C ASP A 99 0.41 2.57 -1.73
N ASP A 100 0.77 3.86 -1.75
CA ASP A 100 0.31 4.82 -2.74
C ASP A 100 1.28 6.01 -2.81
N TYR A 101 1.12 6.87 -3.81
CA TYR A 101 1.87 8.11 -3.95
C TYR A 101 0.97 9.25 -4.45
N VAL A 102 1.33 10.48 -4.08
CA VAL A 102 0.67 11.70 -4.51
C VAL A 102 1.72 12.68 -5.00
N VAL A 103 1.52 13.22 -6.19
CA VAL A 103 2.47 14.15 -6.83
C VAL A 103 2.18 15.58 -6.41
N LYS A 104 3.18 16.29 -5.88
CA LYS A 104 3.11 17.74 -5.60
C LYS A 104 3.20 18.55 -6.92
N PRO A 105 2.35 19.58 -7.13
CA PRO A 105 1.26 20.02 -6.27
C PRO A 105 0.02 19.13 -6.42
N PHE A 106 -0.60 18.76 -5.31
CA PHE A 106 -1.80 17.93 -5.27
C PHE A 106 -3.04 18.69 -4.79
N SER A 107 -4.21 18.18 -5.15
CA SER A 107 -5.44 18.65 -4.54
C SER A 107 -5.68 17.96 -3.20
N MET A 108 -6.12 18.72 -2.19
CA MET A 108 -6.46 18.13 -0.89
C MET A 108 -7.57 17.07 -1.02
N ARG A 109 -8.50 17.25 -1.97
CA ARG A 109 -9.55 16.26 -2.26
C ARG A 109 -8.98 14.92 -2.73
N GLU A 110 -7.97 14.95 -3.58
CA GLU A 110 -7.28 13.76 -4.06
C GLU A 110 -6.59 13.02 -2.92
N LEU A 111 -5.77 13.73 -2.13
CA LEU A 111 -5.07 13.12 -1.00
C LEU A 111 -6.05 12.51 0.01
N MET A 112 -7.13 13.22 0.35
CA MET A 112 -8.15 12.71 1.28
C MET A 112 -8.87 11.46 0.76
N ALA A 113 -9.10 11.36 -0.55
CA ALA A 113 -9.65 10.15 -1.18
C ALA A 113 -8.69 8.96 -1.04
N ARG A 114 -7.38 9.18 -1.27
CA ARG A 114 -6.34 8.17 -1.11
C ARG A 114 -6.17 7.73 0.35
N VAL A 115 -6.14 8.67 1.30
CA VAL A 115 -6.13 8.38 2.74
C VAL A 115 -7.28 7.46 3.13
N LYS A 116 -8.51 7.78 2.70
CA LYS A 116 -9.68 6.93 2.95
C LYS A 116 -9.55 5.53 2.34
N ALA A 117 -9.06 5.45 1.10
CA ALA A 117 -8.88 4.17 0.42
C ALA A 117 -7.85 3.28 1.11
N VAL A 118 -6.72 3.86 1.53
CA VAL A 118 -5.66 3.14 2.25
C VAL A 118 -6.13 2.70 3.64
N LEU A 119 -6.76 3.58 4.43
CA LEU A 119 -7.27 3.25 5.76
C LEU A 119 -8.42 2.22 5.70
N ARG A 120 -9.29 2.28 4.70
CA ARG A 120 -10.32 1.26 4.51
C ARG A 120 -9.71 -0.13 4.37
N ARG A 121 -8.62 -0.27 3.62
CA ARG A 121 -7.88 -1.52 3.43
C ARG A 121 -7.29 -2.04 4.75
N SER A 122 -6.62 -1.17 5.51
CA SER A 122 -5.98 -1.57 6.76
C SER A 122 -6.97 -1.85 7.90
N GLN A 123 -8.16 -1.25 7.85
CA GLN A 123 -9.20 -1.38 8.88
C GLN A 123 -10.39 -2.25 8.45
N SER A 124 -10.39 -2.78 7.24
CA SER A 124 -11.44 -3.71 6.83
C SER A 124 -11.43 -4.88 7.81
N PRO A 125 -12.53 -5.09 8.57
CA PRO A 125 -12.66 -6.31 9.34
C PRO A 125 -12.51 -7.49 8.38
N PRO A 126 -11.93 -8.60 8.81
CA PRO A 126 -11.89 -9.79 7.97
C PRO A 126 -13.27 -10.00 7.40
N LYS A 127 -13.38 -10.07 6.06
CA LYS A 127 -14.67 -10.26 5.38
C LYS A 127 -15.36 -11.45 6.05
N PRO A 128 -16.63 -11.34 6.47
CA PRO A 128 -17.29 -12.41 7.21
C PRO A 128 -17.21 -13.69 6.35
N MET A 129 -16.46 -14.68 6.85
CA MET A 129 -16.38 -16.05 6.35
C MET A 129 -16.07 -16.20 4.83
N GLY A 130 -15.06 -15.51 4.30
CA GLY A 130 -14.40 -16.00 3.12
C GLY A 130 -13.74 -17.35 3.45
N LYS A 131 -14.16 -18.44 2.81
CA LYS A 131 -13.44 -19.71 2.92
C LYS A 131 -12.03 -19.48 2.39
N ALA A 132 -11.03 -20.09 3.06
CA ALA A 132 -9.68 -20.09 2.51
C ALA A 132 -9.73 -20.58 1.06
N MET A 133 -9.13 -19.80 0.17
CA MET A 133 -9.02 -20.12 -1.25
C MET A 133 -7.74 -20.90 -1.48
N LEU A 134 -7.84 -21.99 -2.23
CA LEU A 134 -6.73 -22.88 -2.55
C LEU A 134 -6.54 -22.90 -4.07
N LEU A 135 -5.31 -22.72 -4.51
CA LEU A 135 -4.92 -22.83 -5.90
C LEU A 135 -3.57 -23.55 -5.99
N GLY A 136 -3.63 -24.89 -6.17
CA GLY A 136 -2.46 -25.74 -6.01
C GLY A 136 -1.88 -25.61 -4.59
N ALA A 137 -0.60 -25.24 -4.50
CA ALA A 137 0.10 -25.01 -3.22
C ALA A 137 -0.16 -23.62 -2.60
N LEU A 138 -0.79 -22.71 -3.34
CA LEU A 138 -1.13 -21.37 -2.85
C LEU A 138 -2.41 -21.42 -2.02
N GLN A 139 -2.34 -20.96 -0.80
CA GLN A 139 -3.49 -20.75 0.08
C GLN A 139 -3.60 -19.27 0.45
N VAL A 140 -4.81 -18.72 0.35
CA VAL A 140 -5.15 -17.33 0.77
C VAL A 140 -6.36 -17.40 1.68
N ASP A 141 -6.22 -16.93 2.91
CA ASP A 141 -7.29 -16.88 3.91
C ASP A 141 -7.68 -15.42 4.19
N PRO A 142 -8.77 -14.92 3.59
CA PRO A 142 -9.23 -13.56 3.81
C PRO A 142 -9.70 -13.29 5.24
N SER A 143 -10.16 -14.32 5.96
CA SER A 143 -10.64 -14.17 7.34
C SER A 143 -9.50 -13.93 8.32
N ARG A 144 -8.30 -14.42 8.02
CA ARG A 144 -7.10 -14.28 8.83
C ARG A 144 -6.10 -13.27 8.26
N PHE A 145 -6.34 -12.81 7.03
CA PHE A 145 -5.40 -11.97 6.30
C PHE A 145 -4.03 -12.65 6.09
N GLU A 146 -4.07 -13.95 5.82
CA GLU A 146 -2.88 -14.80 5.68
C GLU A 146 -2.79 -15.38 4.27
N ALA A 147 -1.57 -15.48 3.77
CA ALA A 147 -1.25 -16.20 2.54
C ALA A 147 -0.05 -17.13 2.77
N SER A 148 -0.06 -18.29 2.12
CA SER A 148 1.04 -19.25 2.20
C SER A 148 1.20 -20.04 0.90
N TRP A 149 2.39 -20.59 0.69
CA TRP A 149 2.75 -21.54 -0.34
C TRP A 149 3.33 -22.79 0.32
N ASP A 150 2.71 -23.95 0.12
CA ASP A 150 3.09 -25.21 0.81
C ASP A 150 3.33 -25.01 2.32
N SER A 151 2.40 -24.31 2.99
CA SER A 151 2.51 -23.94 4.40
C SER A 151 3.61 -22.92 4.74
N THR A 152 4.42 -22.49 3.78
CA THR A 152 5.39 -21.39 3.98
C THR A 152 4.67 -20.05 3.92
N PRO A 153 4.67 -19.25 4.99
CA PRO A 153 3.96 -17.96 5.01
C PRO A 153 4.51 -16.98 3.98
N ILE A 154 3.61 -16.32 3.25
CA ILE A 154 3.93 -15.18 2.37
C ILE A 154 3.54 -13.89 3.12
N ARG A 155 4.53 -13.12 3.55
CA ARG A 155 4.29 -11.86 4.28
C ARG A 155 3.92 -10.76 3.30
N LEU A 156 2.67 -10.35 3.31
CA LEU A 156 2.11 -9.34 2.42
C LEU A 156 1.68 -8.09 3.19
N SER A 157 1.87 -6.91 2.58
CA SER A 157 1.18 -5.70 3.03
C SER A 157 -0.33 -5.80 2.73
N PRO A 158 -1.19 -4.97 3.36
CA PRO A 158 -2.62 -4.97 3.06
C PRO A 158 -2.93 -4.84 1.57
N LEU A 159 -2.22 -3.96 0.85
CA LEU A 159 -2.38 -3.78 -0.59
C LEU A 159 -1.98 -5.03 -1.39
N GLU A 160 -0.85 -5.63 -1.05
CA GLU A 160 -0.36 -6.85 -1.72
C GLU A 160 -1.31 -8.04 -1.49
N PHE A 161 -1.90 -8.11 -0.29
CA PHE A 161 -2.89 -9.12 0.05
C PHE A 161 -4.17 -8.96 -0.75
N GLU A 162 -4.76 -7.76 -0.80
CA GLU A 162 -5.96 -7.50 -1.61
C GLU A 162 -5.73 -7.75 -3.10
N LEU A 163 -4.54 -7.42 -3.61
CA LEU A 163 -4.18 -7.72 -4.99
C LEU A 163 -4.12 -9.24 -5.25
N LEU A 164 -3.53 -10.00 -4.32
CA LEU A 164 -3.50 -11.46 -4.41
C LEU A 164 -4.91 -12.05 -4.29
N GLU A 165 -5.74 -11.52 -3.36
CA GLU A 165 -7.14 -11.92 -3.19
C GLU A 165 -7.95 -11.69 -4.48
N ALA A 166 -7.80 -10.51 -5.11
CA ALA A 166 -8.47 -10.22 -6.37
C ALA A 166 -8.09 -11.21 -7.48
N LEU A 167 -6.81 -11.56 -7.57
CA LEU A 167 -6.29 -12.49 -8.58
C LEU A 167 -6.73 -13.93 -8.32
N ILE A 168 -6.65 -14.43 -7.08
CA ILE A 168 -7.02 -15.81 -6.73
C ILE A 168 -8.52 -16.05 -6.79
N THR A 169 -9.33 -15.00 -6.69
CA THR A 169 -10.79 -15.09 -6.87
C THR A 169 -11.17 -15.33 -8.34
N HIS A 170 -10.24 -15.10 -9.29
CA HIS A 170 -10.43 -15.27 -10.71
C HIS A 170 -9.28 -16.09 -11.33
N PRO A 171 -9.09 -17.37 -10.92
CA PRO A 171 -7.97 -18.17 -11.36
C PRO A 171 -8.01 -18.41 -12.87
N GLY A 172 -6.86 -18.32 -13.54
CA GLY A 172 -6.72 -18.44 -15.00
C GLY A 172 -7.27 -17.27 -15.81
N GLN A 173 -8.06 -16.37 -15.20
CA GLN A 173 -8.64 -15.22 -15.90
C GLN A 173 -7.67 -14.03 -15.89
N VAL A 174 -7.55 -13.33 -17.02
CA VAL A 174 -6.80 -12.08 -17.11
C VAL A 174 -7.63 -10.94 -16.55
N LEU A 175 -7.13 -10.28 -15.51
CA LEU A 175 -7.68 -9.03 -15.01
C LEU A 175 -6.89 -7.86 -15.61
N THR A 176 -7.60 -6.90 -16.20
CA THR A 176 -6.98 -5.69 -16.75
C THR A 176 -6.41 -4.82 -15.61
N ARG A 177 -5.51 -3.90 -15.96
CA ARG A 177 -4.99 -2.92 -14.99
C ARG A 177 -6.09 -2.09 -14.35
N ASP A 178 -7.07 -1.67 -15.15
CA ASP A 178 -8.20 -0.88 -14.67
C ASP A 178 -9.10 -1.70 -13.72
N GLN A 179 -9.38 -2.96 -14.05
CA GLN A 179 -10.13 -3.84 -13.17
C GLN A 179 -9.42 -4.08 -11.83
N LEU A 180 -8.10 -4.28 -11.84
CA LEU A 180 -7.31 -4.41 -10.62
C LEU A 180 -7.26 -3.09 -9.84
N LEU A 181 -7.15 -1.96 -10.53
CA LEU A 181 -7.17 -0.64 -9.93
C LEU A 181 -8.49 -0.40 -9.20
N ASP A 182 -9.62 -0.61 -9.88
CA ASP A 182 -10.95 -0.43 -9.31
C ASP A 182 -11.20 -1.38 -8.13
N SER A 183 -10.78 -2.63 -8.24
CA SER A 183 -11.04 -3.63 -7.19
C SER A 183 -10.19 -3.40 -5.94
N VAL A 184 -8.93 -2.99 -6.09
CA VAL A 184 -7.96 -2.86 -4.99
C VAL A 184 -7.87 -1.43 -4.49
N TRP A 185 -7.81 -0.41 -5.37
CA TRP A 185 -7.74 1.01 -4.97
C TRP A 185 -9.11 1.65 -4.82
N GLY A 186 -10.14 1.10 -5.47
CA GLY A 186 -11.52 1.57 -5.42
C GLY A 186 -11.86 2.49 -6.59
N TYR A 187 -13.16 2.55 -6.93
CA TYR A 187 -13.70 3.27 -8.10
C TYR A 187 -13.37 4.78 -8.11
N ASP A 188 -13.22 5.39 -6.93
CA ASP A 188 -12.87 6.82 -6.81
C ASP A 188 -11.36 7.10 -6.94
N TYR A 189 -10.56 6.08 -7.25
CA TYR A 189 -9.12 6.24 -7.42
C TYR A 189 -8.80 6.79 -8.81
N HIS A 190 -8.36 8.05 -8.87
CA HIS A 190 -7.96 8.72 -10.11
C HIS A 190 -6.43 8.70 -10.34
N GLY A 191 -5.75 7.69 -9.82
CA GLY A 191 -4.29 7.53 -9.99
C GLY A 191 -3.90 6.79 -11.27
N ASP A 192 -2.58 6.72 -11.49
CA ASP A 192 -1.99 6.05 -12.64
C ASP A 192 -2.09 4.51 -12.49
N SER A 193 -2.45 3.81 -13.55
CA SER A 193 -2.46 2.33 -13.62
C SER A 193 -1.08 1.69 -13.37
N ARG A 194 0.01 2.46 -13.45
CA ARG A 194 1.36 2.04 -13.02
C ARG A 194 1.45 1.63 -11.56
N ALA A 195 0.51 2.10 -10.70
CA ALA A 195 0.42 1.64 -9.32
C ALA A 195 0.18 0.13 -9.26
N VAL A 196 -0.62 -0.41 -10.18
CA VAL A 196 -0.86 -1.86 -10.31
C VAL A 196 0.43 -2.60 -10.69
N ASP A 197 1.16 -2.10 -11.70
CA ASP A 197 2.41 -2.74 -12.16
C ASP A 197 3.44 -2.84 -11.03
N THR A 198 3.54 -1.78 -10.24
CA THR A 198 4.46 -1.75 -9.09
C THR A 198 3.99 -2.68 -7.96
N ALA A 199 2.70 -2.69 -7.64
CA ALA A 199 2.14 -3.59 -6.63
C ALA A 199 2.33 -5.07 -7.04
N VAL A 200 2.12 -5.41 -8.33
CA VAL A 200 2.37 -6.74 -8.88
C VAL A 200 3.85 -7.11 -8.79
N LYS A 201 4.78 -6.19 -9.11
CA LYS A 201 6.22 -6.42 -8.97
C LYS A 201 6.59 -6.80 -7.53
N ARG A 202 6.03 -6.07 -6.55
CA ARG A 202 6.26 -6.33 -5.12
C ARG A 202 5.63 -7.64 -4.67
N LEU A 203 4.36 -7.87 -5.01
CA LEU A 203 3.68 -9.13 -4.72
C LEU A 203 4.50 -10.32 -5.25
N ARG A 204 4.96 -10.27 -6.50
CA ARG A 204 5.81 -11.30 -7.09
C ARG A 204 7.13 -11.50 -6.31
N ALA A 205 7.74 -10.42 -5.84
CA ALA A 205 8.96 -10.49 -5.02
C ALA A 205 8.68 -11.15 -3.64
N ARG A 206 7.55 -10.87 -3.00
CA ARG A 206 7.12 -11.53 -1.76
C ARG A 206 6.83 -13.02 -1.97
N MET A 207 6.11 -13.35 -3.03
CA MET A 207 5.84 -14.74 -3.40
C MET A 207 7.14 -15.51 -3.65
N ARG A 208 8.13 -14.90 -4.32
CA ARG A 208 9.43 -15.51 -4.58
C ARG A 208 10.24 -15.81 -3.32
N GLN A 209 10.05 -15.04 -2.24
CA GLN A 209 10.68 -15.33 -0.96
C GLN A 209 10.17 -16.63 -0.32
N ALA A 210 8.93 -17.01 -0.59
CA ALA A 210 8.37 -18.28 -0.15
C ALA A 210 8.72 -19.41 -1.12
N SER A 211 8.57 -19.18 -2.44
CA SER A 211 8.93 -20.13 -3.51
C SER A 211 9.05 -19.40 -4.86
N SER A 212 10.02 -19.83 -5.69
CA SER A 212 10.10 -19.39 -7.09
C SER A 212 8.85 -19.77 -7.87
N GLU A 213 8.31 -20.98 -7.63
CA GLU A 213 7.10 -21.48 -8.26
C GLU A 213 5.87 -20.62 -7.91
N ALA A 214 5.77 -20.16 -6.64
CA ALA A 214 4.72 -19.23 -6.23
C ALA A 214 4.74 -17.96 -7.09
N ALA A 215 5.92 -17.37 -7.27
CA ALA A 215 6.07 -16.16 -8.08
C ALA A 215 5.74 -16.36 -9.56
N ASP A 216 6.05 -17.55 -10.10
CA ASP A 216 5.81 -17.90 -11.50
C ASP A 216 4.31 -18.12 -11.81
N ARG A 217 3.48 -18.36 -10.78
CA ARG A 217 2.02 -18.37 -10.92
C ARG A 217 1.44 -17.01 -11.32
N LEU A 218 2.08 -15.93 -10.94
CA LEU A 218 1.64 -14.57 -11.26
C LEU A 218 2.17 -14.15 -12.62
N GLU A 219 1.37 -14.36 -13.66
CA GLU A 219 1.72 -14.12 -15.06
C GLU A 219 1.37 -12.69 -15.50
N THR A 220 2.22 -12.11 -16.35
CA THR A 220 1.95 -10.84 -17.04
C THR A 220 1.42 -11.12 -18.43
N VAL A 221 0.22 -10.61 -18.73
CA VAL A 221 -0.32 -10.62 -20.10
C VAL A 221 -0.03 -9.26 -20.71
N HIS A 222 1.00 -9.21 -21.54
CA HIS A 222 1.52 -7.94 -22.10
C HIS A 222 0.43 -7.14 -22.81
N GLY A 223 0.39 -5.83 -22.52
CA GLY A 223 -0.57 -4.90 -23.07
C GLY A 223 -1.99 -4.99 -22.48
N ILE A 224 -2.31 -6.01 -21.66
CA ILE A 224 -3.65 -6.23 -21.09
C ILE A 224 -3.64 -6.11 -19.57
N GLY A 225 -2.95 -6.99 -18.86
CA GLY A 225 -3.00 -7.03 -17.40
C GLY A 225 -2.27 -8.23 -16.82
N TYR A 226 -2.86 -8.83 -15.78
CA TYR A 226 -2.26 -9.90 -15.00
C TYR A 226 -3.24 -11.03 -14.74
N LYS A 227 -2.73 -12.23 -14.55
CA LYS A 227 -3.52 -13.37 -14.11
C LYS A 227 -2.73 -14.24 -13.13
N LEU A 228 -3.45 -14.99 -12.32
CA LEU A 228 -2.90 -16.08 -11.54
C LEU A 228 -3.20 -17.38 -12.28
N ARG A 229 -2.17 -18.14 -12.65
CA ARG A 229 -2.31 -19.42 -13.38
C ARG A 229 -3.00 -20.45 -12.49
N ASP A 230 -3.86 -21.25 -13.09
CA ASP A 230 -4.71 -22.26 -12.44
C ASP A 230 -4.20 -23.71 -12.61
N ASP A 231 -3.08 -23.88 -13.31
CA ASP A 231 -2.36 -25.15 -13.56
C ASP A 231 -1.36 -25.54 -12.46
#